data_a1aafeb010847b39a92641690b77ee36
#
_entry.id   a1aafeb010847b39a92641690b77ee36
#
_cell.length_a   1.000
_cell.length_b   1.000
_cell.length_c   1.000
_cell.angle_alpha   90.00
_cell.angle_beta   90.00
_cell.angle_gamma   90.00
#
_symmetry.space_group_name_H-M   'P 1'
#
loop_
_entity.id
_entity.type
_entity.pdbx_description
1 polymer ?
#
loop_
_entity_poly.entity_id
_entity_poly.type
_entity_poly.pdbx_seq_one_letter_code
_entity_poly.pdbx_strand_id
1 'polypeptide(L)'
;MSYYTDVTSMKHLGECVMTDFALQAVDERQIVFKNLFKLTGRYTLNDEFSIKTFENSDNIFKKAVVGPAARLPYYAYTSFYNIHHSRYENYRSVLRDIIDSLKVIDKMKMPPTIFDDFESRFSVALSSVRYVTHLGVTQRVAPF
;
A
#
# COMPACT_ATOMS: atom_id res chain seq x y z
N MET A 1 -13.42 7.44 -14.63
CA MET A 1 -12.13 7.54 -13.89
C MET A 1 -11.77 8.95 -13.53
N SER A 2 -12.29 9.95 -14.22
CA SER A 2 -12.24 11.34 -13.77
C SER A 2 -12.82 11.53 -12.37
N TYR A 3 -13.77 10.68 -11.97
CA TYR A 3 -14.39 10.75 -10.66
C TYR A 3 -13.37 10.76 -9.52
N TYR A 4 -12.39 9.86 -9.55
CA TYR A 4 -11.40 9.79 -8.49
C TYR A 4 -10.36 10.88 -8.56
N THR A 5 -10.08 11.39 -9.74
CA THR A 5 -9.15 12.51 -9.91
C THR A 5 -9.76 13.85 -9.56
N ASP A 6 -11.06 13.99 -9.78
CA ASP A 6 -11.77 15.25 -9.55
C ASP A 6 -12.28 15.41 -8.12
N VAL A 7 -12.68 14.30 -7.50
CA VAL A 7 -13.29 14.31 -6.16
C VAL A 7 -12.24 14.41 -5.08
N THR A 8 -11.04 13.97 -5.35
CA THR A 8 -10.04 13.90 -4.31
C THR A 8 -8.73 14.54 -4.72
N SER A 9 -8.37 15.60 -3.99
CA SER A 9 -6.98 15.99 -3.85
C SER A 9 -6.19 14.94 -3.08
N MET A 10 -6.86 13.90 -2.56
CA MET A 10 -6.29 12.79 -1.80
C MET A 10 -5.93 11.65 -2.73
N LYS A 11 -4.75 11.75 -3.30
CA LYS A 11 -4.17 10.70 -4.15
C LYS A 11 -4.24 9.31 -3.50
N HIS A 12 -4.06 9.26 -2.19
CA HIS A 12 -4.09 8.01 -1.42
C HIS A 12 -5.47 7.34 -1.43
N LEU A 13 -6.55 8.11 -1.34
CA LEU A 13 -7.90 7.54 -1.40
C LEU A 13 -8.14 6.87 -2.75
N GLY A 14 -7.78 7.53 -3.84
CA GLY A 14 -7.92 6.95 -5.18
C GLY A 14 -7.14 5.65 -5.33
N GLU A 15 -5.90 5.62 -4.85
CA GLU A 15 -5.07 4.42 -4.90
C GLU A 15 -5.65 3.28 -4.07
N CYS A 16 -6.13 3.57 -2.86
CA CYS A 16 -6.76 2.57 -1.99
C CYS A 16 -8.04 2.00 -2.61
N VAL A 17 -8.89 2.84 -3.17
CA VAL A 17 -10.14 2.41 -3.81
C VAL A 17 -9.85 1.53 -5.03
N MET A 18 -8.88 1.90 -5.85
CA MET A 18 -8.48 1.09 -7.01
C MET A 18 -7.91 -0.25 -6.58
N THR A 19 -7.13 -0.27 -5.50
CA THR A 19 -6.58 -1.50 -4.94
C THR A 19 -7.71 -2.40 -4.41
N ASP A 20 -8.66 -1.85 -3.66
CA ASP A 20 -9.80 -2.60 -3.14
C ASP A 20 -10.64 -3.19 -4.28
N PHE A 21 -10.86 -2.44 -5.33
CA PHE A 21 -11.58 -2.92 -6.51
C PHE A 21 -10.87 -4.11 -7.17
N ALA A 22 -9.54 -4.05 -7.30
CA ALA A 22 -8.76 -5.15 -7.84
C ALA A 22 -8.83 -6.40 -6.94
N LEU A 23 -8.82 -6.21 -5.62
CA LEU A 23 -8.91 -7.32 -4.67
C LEU A 23 -10.30 -7.95 -4.66
N GLN A 24 -11.35 -7.21 -4.93
CA GLN A 24 -12.68 -7.79 -5.14
C GLN A 24 -12.67 -8.80 -6.30
N ALA A 25 -11.98 -8.49 -7.38
CA ALA A 25 -11.84 -9.42 -8.49
C ALA A 25 -11.06 -10.68 -8.10
N VAL A 26 -10.04 -10.55 -7.25
CA VAL A 26 -9.31 -11.70 -6.70
C VAL A 26 -10.27 -12.60 -5.89
N ASP A 27 -11.10 -12.00 -5.04
CA ASP A 27 -12.06 -12.72 -4.21
C ASP A 27 -13.14 -13.40 -5.07
N GLU A 28 -13.72 -12.69 -6.00
CA GLU A 28 -14.80 -13.21 -6.87
C GLU A 28 -14.34 -14.36 -7.77
N ARG A 29 -13.10 -14.29 -8.23
CA ARG A 29 -12.50 -15.34 -9.07
C ARG A 29 -11.89 -16.46 -8.25
N GLN A 30 -11.92 -16.37 -6.94
CA GLN A 30 -11.34 -17.37 -6.03
C GLN A 30 -9.88 -17.71 -6.35
N ILE A 31 -9.10 -16.66 -6.63
CA ILE A 31 -7.69 -16.82 -6.97
C ILE A 31 -6.91 -17.25 -5.72
N VAL A 32 -6.24 -18.40 -5.82
CA VAL A 32 -5.39 -18.93 -4.76
C VAL A 32 -3.96 -18.44 -4.96
N PHE A 33 -3.35 -17.92 -3.89
CA PHE A 33 -1.98 -17.42 -3.94
C PHE A 33 -1.26 -17.69 -2.60
N LYS A 34 0.04 -17.78 -2.66
CA LYS A 34 0.90 -17.78 -1.47
C LYS A 34 1.23 -16.33 -1.06
N ASN A 35 1.64 -15.54 -2.00
CA ASN A 35 1.92 -14.12 -1.83
C ASN A 35 1.19 -13.32 -2.91
N LEU A 36 0.58 -12.23 -2.48
CA LEU A 36 -0.01 -11.25 -3.37
C LEU A 36 0.94 -10.06 -3.42
N PHE A 37 1.28 -9.63 -4.62
CA PHE A 37 2.17 -8.48 -4.82
C PHE A 37 1.39 -7.31 -5.40
N LYS A 38 1.59 -6.14 -4.80
CA LYS A 38 1.06 -4.89 -5.34
C LYS A 38 2.23 -4.07 -5.87
N LEU A 39 2.16 -3.69 -7.13
CA LEU A 39 3.14 -2.84 -7.79
C LEU A 39 2.44 -1.64 -8.40
N THR A 40 2.88 -0.45 -8.05
CA THR A 40 2.38 0.79 -8.64
C THR A 40 2.91 0.96 -10.05
N GLY A 41 2.07 1.44 -10.97
CA GLY A 41 2.38 1.47 -12.40
C GLY A 41 3.56 2.32 -12.85
N ARG A 42 4.13 3.13 -11.95
CA ARG A 42 5.36 3.91 -12.22
C ARG A 42 6.64 3.16 -11.89
N TYR A 43 6.53 1.92 -11.45
CA TYR A 43 7.66 1.12 -10.98
C TYR A 43 7.81 -0.13 -11.81
N THR A 44 9.02 -0.62 -11.89
CA THR A 44 9.34 -1.90 -12.54
C THR A 44 10.23 -2.72 -11.62
N LEU A 45 10.13 -4.04 -11.73
CA LEU A 45 11.08 -4.92 -11.06
C LEU A 45 12.45 -4.83 -11.77
N ASN A 46 13.51 -4.90 -10.99
CA ASN A 46 14.88 -4.88 -11.50
C ASN A 46 15.63 -6.16 -11.10
N ASP A 47 16.92 -6.25 -11.44
CA ASP A 47 17.72 -7.45 -11.21
C ASP A 47 17.95 -7.79 -9.74
N GLU A 48 17.70 -6.85 -8.83
CA GLU A 48 17.80 -7.08 -7.39
C GLU A 48 16.56 -7.76 -6.80
N PHE A 49 15.46 -7.87 -7.58
CA PHE A 49 14.26 -8.56 -7.13
C PHE A 49 14.55 -10.05 -6.95
N SER A 50 14.13 -10.58 -5.80
CA SER A 50 14.24 -12.01 -5.49
C SER A 50 12.99 -12.52 -4.82
N ILE A 51 12.37 -13.53 -5.41
CA ILE A 51 11.19 -14.19 -4.82
C ILE A 51 11.50 -14.82 -3.47
N LYS A 52 12.76 -15.18 -3.24
CA LYS A 52 13.20 -15.77 -1.96
C LYS A 52 13.02 -14.83 -0.77
N THR A 53 13.02 -13.52 -1.01
CA THR A 53 12.75 -12.52 0.03
C THR A 53 11.37 -12.74 0.67
N PHE A 54 10.44 -13.33 -0.07
CA PHE A 54 9.03 -13.45 0.32
C PHE A 54 8.63 -14.88 0.70
N GLU A 55 9.57 -15.72 1.09
CA GLU A 55 9.29 -17.10 1.47
C GLU A 55 8.69 -17.22 2.87
N ASN A 56 8.82 -16.20 3.70
CA ASN A 56 8.25 -16.16 5.05
C ASN A 56 6.77 -15.75 5.00
N SER A 57 6.09 -15.90 6.14
CA SER A 57 4.68 -15.50 6.29
C SER A 57 4.52 -14.02 6.63
N ASP A 58 5.55 -13.22 6.48
CA ASP A 58 5.51 -11.79 6.77
C ASP A 58 5.00 -10.98 5.58
N ASN A 59 4.36 -9.85 5.89
CA ASN A 59 4.12 -8.81 4.91
C ASN A 59 5.38 -7.93 4.84
N ILE A 60 5.93 -7.77 3.66
CA ILE A 60 7.23 -7.09 3.48
C ILE A 60 7.02 -5.79 2.73
N PHE A 61 7.50 -4.71 3.33
CA PHE A 61 7.47 -3.37 2.78
C PHE A 61 8.88 -2.81 2.73
N LYS A 62 9.12 -1.93 1.77
CA LYS A 62 10.29 -1.08 1.81
C LYS A 62 10.05 0.00 2.86
N LYS A 63 11.04 0.21 3.71
CA LYS A 63 10.97 1.22 4.76
C LYS A 63 11.25 2.62 4.19
N ALA A 64 10.42 3.57 4.58
CA ALA A 64 10.67 4.98 4.34
C ALA A 64 10.99 5.68 5.66
N VAL A 65 12.06 6.47 5.68
CA VAL A 65 12.42 7.25 6.86
C VAL A 65 11.54 8.50 6.90
N VAL A 66 10.95 8.76 8.06
CA VAL A 66 10.14 9.95 8.31
C VAL A 66 10.97 11.00 9.02
N GLY A 67 10.63 12.28 8.80
CA GLY A 67 11.34 13.39 9.42
C GLY A 67 11.21 13.41 10.95
N PRO A 68 12.04 14.22 11.63
CA PRO A 68 12.10 14.23 13.10
C PRO A 68 10.81 14.66 13.79
N ALA A 69 9.93 15.37 13.10
CA ALA A 69 8.62 15.77 13.64
C ALA A 69 7.58 14.65 13.59
N ALA A 70 7.85 13.56 12.90
CA ALA A 70 6.92 12.45 12.78
C ALA A 70 6.96 11.57 14.03
N ARG A 71 5.80 11.01 14.38
CA ARG A 71 5.70 10.11 15.55
C ARG A 71 6.33 8.74 15.30
N LEU A 72 6.42 8.34 14.02
CA LEU A 72 7.00 7.06 13.63
C LEU A 72 8.39 7.30 13.04
N PRO A 73 9.37 6.45 13.33
CA PRO A 73 10.70 6.58 12.75
C PRO A 73 10.73 6.23 11.25
N TYR A 74 9.76 5.47 10.79
CA TYR A 74 9.60 5.10 9.39
C TYR A 74 8.16 4.63 9.14
N TYR A 75 7.80 4.56 7.88
CA TYR A 75 6.52 4.01 7.45
C TYR A 75 6.70 3.16 6.19
N ALA A 76 5.66 2.42 5.85
CA ALA A 76 5.67 1.52 4.71
C ALA A 76 5.58 2.28 3.39
N TYR A 77 6.49 2.01 2.46
CA TYR A 77 6.31 2.43 1.06
C TYR A 77 5.26 1.54 0.40
N THR A 78 4.34 2.15 -0.28
CA THR A 78 3.24 1.45 -0.97
C THR A 78 3.44 1.30 -2.47
N SER A 79 4.61 1.69 -2.98
CA SER A 79 4.97 1.50 -4.39
C SER A 79 5.11 0.02 -4.76
N PHE A 80 5.61 -0.79 -3.85
CA PHE A 80 5.71 -2.24 -4.02
C PHE A 80 5.74 -2.92 -2.66
N TYR A 81 4.88 -3.93 -2.48
CA TYR A 81 4.88 -4.76 -1.28
C TYR A 81 4.21 -6.10 -1.57
N ASN A 82 4.37 -7.03 -0.64
CA ASN A 82 3.63 -8.28 -0.67
C ASN A 82 2.69 -8.40 0.51
N ILE A 83 1.64 -9.17 0.30
CA ILE A 83 0.77 -9.67 1.38
C ILE A 83 0.77 -11.19 1.30
N HIS A 84 1.17 -11.82 2.39
CA HIS A 84 1.12 -13.27 2.49
C HIS A 84 -0.33 -13.73 2.64
N HIS A 85 -0.68 -14.89 2.06
CA HIS A 85 -2.07 -15.36 2.07
C HIS A 85 -2.66 -15.47 3.48
N SER A 86 -1.85 -15.86 4.47
CA SER A 86 -2.32 -15.97 5.86
C SER A 86 -2.67 -14.62 6.51
N ARG A 87 -2.28 -13.52 5.88
CA ARG A 87 -2.54 -12.14 6.35
C ARG A 87 -3.52 -11.39 5.47
N TYR A 88 -4.09 -12.06 4.48
CA TYR A 88 -4.94 -11.42 3.48
C TYR A 88 -6.20 -10.78 4.09
N GLU A 89 -6.87 -11.50 5.00
CA GLU A 89 -8.07 -10.96 5.65
C GLU A 89 -7.77 -9.74 6.51
N ASN A 90 -6.67 -9.76 7.25
CA ASN A 90 -6.21 -8.59 7.99
C ASN A 90 -5.94 -7.41 7.05
N TYR A 91 -5.26 -7.65 5.95
CA TYR A 91 -4.98 -6.63 4.94
C TYR A 91 -6.27 -6.03 4.36
N ARG A 92 -7.22 -6.88 3.99
CA ARG A 92 -8.51 -6.43 3.46
C ARG A 92 -9.25 -5.54 4.48
N SER A 93 -9.28 -5.95 5.73
CA SER A 93 -9.90 -5.19 6.80
C SER A 93 -9.23 -3.83 7.01
N VAL A 94 -7.90 -3.81 7.10
CA VAL A 94 -7.14 -2.57 7.28
C VAL A 94 -7.35 -1.63 6.10
N LEU A 95 -7.32 -2.14 4.86
CA LEU A 95 -7.52 -1.32 3.67
C LEU A 95 -8.90 -0.67 3.65
N ARG A 96 -9.96 -1.41 4.02
CA ARG A 96 -11.32 -0.88 4.11
C ARG A 96 -11.44 0.20 5.18
N ASP A 97 -10.83 0.00 6.34
CA ASP A 97 -10.82 0.99 7.42
C ASP A 97 -10.11 2.28 6.99
N ILE A 98 -9.01 2.16 6.27
CA ILE A 98 -8.28 3.29 5.70
C ILE A 98 -9.17 4.05 4.70
N ILE A 99 -9.81 3.34 3.79
CA ILE A 99 -10.71 3.93 2.79
C ILE A 99 -11.82 4.72 3.49
N ASP A 100 -12.47 4.13 4.48
CA ASP A 100 -13.56 4.78 5.20
C ASP A 100 -13.08 6.05 5.89
N SER A 101 -11.93 6.00 6.54
CA SER A 101 -11.33 7.17 7.19
C SER A 101 -10.97 8.27 6.18
N LEU A 102 -10.38 7.92 5.05
CA LEU A 102 -10.00 8.88 4.04
C LEU A 102 -11.21 9.53 3.36
N LYS A 103 -12.31 8.78 3.20
CA LYS A 103 -13.56 9.34 2.68
C LYS A 103 -14.15 10.39 3.62
N VAL A 104 -14.08 10.18 4.92
CA VAL A 104 -14.53 11.17 5.90
C VAL A 104 -13.68 12.44 5.81
N ILE A 105 -12.38 12.29 5.77
CA ILE A 105 -11.43 13.42 5.66
C ILE A 105 -11.69 14.21 4.37
N ASP A 106 -11.84 13.53 3.25
CA ASP A 106 -12.12 14.16 1.96
C ASP A 106 -13.45 14.91 1.98
N LYS A 107 -14.50 14.29 2.51
CA LYS A 107 -15.83 14.92 2.62
C LYS A 107 -15.80 16.17 3.49
N MET A 108 -15.05 16.16 4.57
CA MET A 108 -14.94 17.29 5.50
C MET A 108 -13.94 18.36 5.03
N LYS A 109 -13.27 18.15 3.91
CA LYS A 109 -12.24 19.06 3.38
C LYS A 109 -11.11 19.35 4.36
N MET A 110 -10.80 18.37 5.21
CA MET A 110 -9.70 18.49 6.16
C MET A 110 -8.37 18.20 5.47
N PRO A 111 -7.31 18.96 5.81
CA PRO A 111 -5.98 18.64 5.30
C PRO A 111 -5.51 17.29 5.84
N PRO A 112 -5.03 16.37 5.01
CA PRO A 112 -4.49 15.10 5.50
C PRO A 112 -3.20 15.33 6.28
N THR A 113 -3.02 14.56 7.34
CA THR A 113 -1.78 14.51 8.12
C THR A 113 -0.99 13.27 7.75
N ILE A 114 0.24 13.15 8.26
CA ILE A 114 1.05 11.95 8.04
C ILE A 114 0.38 10.67 8.59
N PHE A 115 -0.52 10.81 9.56
CA PHE A 115 -1.24 9.68 10.14
C PHE A 115 -2.52 9.33 9.38
N ASP A 116 -2.90 10.18 8.43
CA ASP A 116 -4.09 9.98 7.62
C ASP A 116 -3.77 9.33 6.28
N ASP A 117 -2.50 9.25 5.91
CA ASP A 117 -2.09 8.53 4.74
C ASP A 117 -2.03 7.01 5.03
N PHE A 118 -2.18 6.22 3.97
CA PHE A 118 -2.26 4.77 4.17
C PHE A 118 -0.89 4.13 4.43
N GLU A 119 0.20 4.77 4.07
CA GLU A 119 1.55 4.29 4.40
C GLU A 119 1.75 4.25 5.91
N SER A 120 1.39 5.33 6.60
CA SER A 120 1.48 5.39 8.06
C SER A 120 0.54 4.41 8.73
N ARG A 121 -0.68 4.28 8.22
CA ARG A 121 -1.67 3.37 8.76
C ARG A 121 -1.26 1.92 8.60
N PHE A 122 -0.67 1.54 7.48
CA PHE A 122 -0.13 0.20 7.30
C PHE A 122 0.96 -0.11 8.31
N SER A 123 1.78 0.88 8.67
CA SER A 123 2.85 0.69 9.65
C SER A 123 2.35 0.31 11.04
N VAL A 124 1.14 0.71 11.40
CA VAL A 124 0.59 0.46 12.74
C VAL A 124 -0.54 -0.56 12.78
N ALA A 125 -1.26 -0.74 11.69
CA ALA A 125 -2.48 -1.55 11.68
C ALA A 125 -2.30 -2.95 11.09
N LEU A 126 -1.36 -3.14 10.16
CA LEU A 126 -1.10 -4.45 9.58
C LEU A 126 -0.34 -5.35 10.54
N SER A 127 -0.73 -6.62 10.58
CA SER A 127 0.00 -7.64 11.35
C SER A 127 1.22 -8.15 10.60
N SER A 128 2.23 -8.57 11.33
CA SER A 128 3.43 -9.23 10.79
C SER A 128 4.13 -8.47 9.67
N VAL A 129 4.29 -7.15 9.85
CA VAL A 129 5.01 -6.31 8.89
C VAL A 129 6.51 -6.38 9.17
N ARG A 130 7.28 -6.64 8.12
CA ARG A 130 8.74 -6.58 8.13
C ARG A 130 9.20 -5.53 7.13
N TYR A 131 10.15 -4.72 7.53
CA TYR A 131 10.68 -3.65 6.70
C TYR A 131 12.07 -4.01 6.19
N VAL A 132 12.29 -3.78 4.90
CA VAL A 132 13.59 -3.99 4.24
C VAL A 132 14.01 -2.71 3.52
N THR A 133 15.31 -2.59 3.25
CA THR A 133 15.85 -1.39 2.57
C THR A 133 15.65 -1.46 1.06
N HIS A 134 15.64 -2.66 0.48
CA HIS A 134 15.51 -2.85 -0.96
C HIS A 134 14.55 -4.00 -1.26
N LEU A 135 13.71 -3.79 -2.28
CA LEU A 135 12.80 -4.81 -2.79
C LEU A 135 13.01 -5.09 -4.29
N GLY A 136 14.02 -4.51 -4.89
CA GLY A 136 14.31 -4.74 -6.31
C GLY A 136 13.32 -4.02 -7.24
N VAL A 137 12.95 -2.79 -6.91
CA VAL A 137 12.01 -1.98 -7.67
C VAL A 137 12.68 -0.67 -8.07
N THR A 138 12.49 -0.29 -9.31
CA THR A 138 13.01 0.98 -9.86
C THR A 138 11.84 1.82 -10.36
N GLN A 139 11.82 3.09 -9.97
CA GLN A 139 10.87 4.04 -10.51
C GLN A 139 11.24 4.37 -11.96
N ARG A 140 10.28 4.31 -12.85
CA ARG A 140 10.50 4.77 -14.22
C ARG A 140 10.73 6.26 -14.21
N VAL A 141 11.88 6.67 -14.75
CA VAL A 141 12.10 8.07 -15.13
C VAL A 141 11.40 8.25 -16.45
N ALA A 142 10.26 8.88 -16.40
CA ALA A 142 9.48 9.07 -17.59
C ALA A 142 10.08 10.10 -18.52
N PRO A 143 10.04 9.87 -19.83
CA PRO A 143 9.62 10.91 -20.76
C PRO A 143 8.09 10.79 -20.88
N PHE A 144 7.40 11.42 -20.03
CA PHE A 144 5.96 11.58 -20.23
C PHE A 144 5.69 12.96 -20.79
#